data_7e6694418ab32e1b3a1945f3782736b3
#
_entry.id   7e6694418ab32e1b3a1945f3782736b3
#
_cell.length_a   1.000
_cell.length_b   1.000
_cell.length_c   1.000
_cell.angle_alpha   90.00
_cell.angle_beta   90.00
_cell.angle_gamma   90.00
#
_symmetry.space_group_name_H-M   'P 1'
#
loop_
_entity.id
_entity.type
_entity.pdbx_description
1 polymer ?
#
loop_
_entity_poly.entity_id
_entity_poly.type
_entity_poly.pdbx_seq_one_letter_code
_entity_poly.pdbx_strand_id
1 'polypeptide(L)'
;KSRGQLMCEAMDFIRECVGDKLILGCGVPLAPAFGKVDYCRIGADIGLEWSKFKVHLEDVCTRTTLWNTIFRRGLDGRAFANDPDVFFLRDINIGYNWEQKLLHGKVNSVCGNVLFVSDNAGDFDDSRIDVLKDFFKNKDYKVNFAEFENDDVIRLDFTENGVDKTLRLNLDSGESNVFDVL
;
A
#
# COMPACT_ATOMS: atom_id res chain seq x y z
N LYS A 1 19.24 -25.51 11.96
CA LYS A 1 18.03 -24.71 11.77
C LYS A 1 18.07 -24.07 10.38
N SER A 2 16.95 -24.01 9.68
CA SER A 2 16.80 -23.27 8.43
C SER A 2 16.75 -21.76 8.69
N ARG A 3 16.98 -20.94 7.62
CA ARG A 3 16.83 -19.48 7.73
C ARG A 3 15.43 -19.06 8.21
N GLY A 4 14.38 -19.77 7.73
CA GLY A 4 13.00 -19.52 8.16
C GLY A 4 12.80 -19.79 9.65
N GLN A 5 13.33 -20.90 10.18
CA GLN A 5 13.26 -21.20 11.61
C GLN A 5 13.97 -20.16 12.45
N LEU A 6 15.17 -19.71 12.03
CA LEU A 6 15.91 -18.66 12.73
C LEU A 6 15.15 -17.32 12.72
N MET A 7 14.49 -16.99 11.60
CA MET A 7 13.68 -15.77 11.51
C MET A 7 12.44 -15.86 12.43
N CYS A 8 11.76 -17.00 12.48
CA CYS A 8 10.64 -17.19 13.41
C CYS A 8 11.08 -17.00 14.87
N GLU A 9 12.20 -17.62 15.25
CA GLU A 9 12.76 -17.45 16.61
C GLU A 9 13.15 -15.99 16.91
N ALA A 10 13.70 -15.28 15.92
CA ALA A 10 14.01 -13.86 16.07
C ALA A 10 12.75 -13.02 16.28
N MET A 11 11.67 -13.30 15.54
CA MET A 11 10.39 -12.61 15.72
C MET A 11 9.72 -12.94 17.04
N ASP A 12 9.81 -14.20 17.52
CA ASP A 12 9.36 -14.59 18.85
C ASP A 12 10.10 -13.83 19.94
N PHE A 13 11.43 -13.74 19.82
CA PHE A 13 12.27 -13.00 20.77
C PHE A 13 11.94 -11.50 20.79
N ILE A 14 11.77 -10.88 19.60
CA ILE A 14 11.37 -9.47 19.50
C ILE A 14 10.04 -9.24 20.20
N ARG A 15 9.03 -10.08 19.93
CA ARG A 15 7.71 -9.96 20.57
C ARG A 15 7.79 -10.11 22.09
N GLU A 16 8.59 -11.05 22.60
CA GLU A 16 8.82 -11.25 24.01
C GLU A 16 9.45 -10.01 24.66
N CYS A 17 10.48 -9.42 24.03
CA CYS A 17 11.16 -8.24 24.56
C CYS A 17 10.29 -6.98 24.53
N VAL A 18 9.46 -6.82 23.49
CA VAL A 18 8.61 -5.65 23.30
C VAL A 18 7.33 -5.70 24.16
N GLY A 19 6.87 -6.91 24.52
CA GLY A 19 5.65 -7.12 25.29
C GLY A 19 4.42 -6.61 24.53
N ASP A 20 3.60 -5.78 25.17
CA ASP A 20 2.31 -5.29 24.62
C ASP A 20 2.44 -4.08 23.67
N LYS A 21 3.64 -3.62 23.37
CA LYS A 21 3.83 -2.48 22.47
C LYS A 21 3.58 -2.89 21.01
N LEU A 22 3.12 -1.95 20.23
CA LEU A 22 2.90 -2.16 18.80
C LEU A 22 4.23 -2.36 18.06
N ILE A 23 4.24 -3.35 17.16
CA ILE A 23 5.35 -3.64 16.26
C ILE A 23 4.89 -3.44 14.83
N LEU A 24 5.60 -2.61 14.08
CA LEU A 24 5.49 -2.52 12.64
C LEU A 24 6.68 -3.25 12.02
N GLY A 25 6.42 -4.37 11.37
CA GLY A 25 7.44 -5.15 10.65
C GLY A 25 7.73 -4.53 9.30
N CYS A 26 8.96 -4.01 9.11
CA CYS A 26 9.43 -3.51 7.83
C CYS A 26 10.65 -4.31 7.41
N GLY A 27 10.66 -4.85 6.17
CA GLY A 27 11.73 -5.71 5.67
C GLY A 27 11.76 -7.12 6.27
N VAL A 28 10.81 -7.49 7.10
CA VAL A 28 10.67 -8.86 7.62
C VAL A 28 9.94 -9.74 6.58
N PRO A 29 10.37 -11.01 6.38
CA PRO A 29 9.59 -11.95 5.59
C PRO A 29 8.20 -12.15 6.18
N LEU A 30 7.15 -12.14 5.33
CA LEU A 30 5.76 -12.07 5.79
C LEU A 30 5.38 -13.25 6.71
N ALA A 31 5.73 -14.49 6.33
CA ALA A 31 5.32 -15.68 7.09
C ALA A 31 5.88 -15.71 8.54
N PRO A 32 7.14 -15.41 8.81
CA PRO A 32 7.65 -15.27 10.19
C PRO A 32 7.00 -14.15 11.00
N ALA A 33 6.42 -13.14 10.35
CA ALA A 33 5.74 -12.02 11.00
C ALA A 33 4.32 -12.36 11.48
N PHE A 34 3.72 -13.46 10.99
CA PHE A 34 2.33 -13.85 11.30
C PHE A 34 2.12 -14.02 12.81
N GLY A 35 1.21 -13.23 13.39
CA GLY A 35 0.89 -13.24 14.80
C GLY A 35 2.00 -12.69 15.73
N LYS A 36 3.07 -12.10 15.15
CA LYS A 36 4.19 -11.54 15.93
C LYS A 36 4.25 -10.02 15.83
N VAL A 37 3.72 -9.45 14.76
CA VAL A 37 3.66 -8.00 14.55
C VAL A 37 2.21 -7.55 14.45
N ASP A 38 1.96 -6.29 14.78
CA ASP A 38 0.64 -5.68 14.71
C ASP A 38 0.37 -5.13 13.30
N TYR A 39 1.42 -4.58 12.69
CA TYR A 39 1.44 -4.05 11.33
C TYR A 39 2.60 -4.66 10.55
N CYS A 40 2.46 -4.81 9.24
CA CYS A 40 3.55 -5.29 8.40
C CYS A 40 3.55 -4.64 7.02
N ARG A 41 4.73 -4.16 6.60
CA ARG A 41 4.98 -3.77 5.21
C ARG A 41 4.80 -4.98 4.31
N ILE A 42 3.90 -4.90 3.36
CA ILE A 42 3.50 -6.04 2.51
C ILE A 42 4.17 -6.05 1.14
N GLY A 43 4.94 -5.04 0.80
CA GLY A 43 5.62 -4.88 -0.48
C GLY A 43 7.03 -4.32 -0.35
N ALA A 44 7.70 -4.13 -1.49
CA ALA A 44 8.92 -3.36 -1.60
C ALA A 44 8.63 -1.87 -1.35
N ASP A 45 9.68 -1.07 -1.18
CA ASP A 45 9.54 0.38 -1.09
C ASP A 45 8.95 0.96 -2.36
N ILE A 46 8.18 2.03 -2.20
CA ILE A 46 7.66 2.80 -3.31
C ILE A 46 8.80 3.55 -4.04
N GLY A 47 8.75 3.58 -5.38
CA GLY A 47 9.66 4.41 -6.17
C GLY A 47 9.29 5.88 -6.09
N LEU A 48 10.29 6.76 -6.27
CA LEU A 48 10.05 8.20 -6.38
C LEU A 48 9.57 8.62 -7.79
N GLU A 49 9.63 7.70 -8.74
CA GLU A 49 9.15 7.87 -10.10
C GLU A 49 8.24 6.71 -10.47
N TRP A 50 7.26 6.96 -11.35
CA TRP A 50 6.46 5.90 -11.90
C TRP A 50 7.33 5.02 -12.79
N SER A 51 7.48 3.76 -12.41
CA SER A 51 8.50 2.88 -12.99
C SER A 51 8.20 2.51 -14.41
N LYS A 52 9.17 2.73 -15.28
CA LYS A 52 9.10 2.36 -16.70
C LYS A 52 9.75 1.01 -17.01
N PHE A 53 10.69 0.56 -16.20
CA PHE A 53 11.43 -0.68 -16.44
C PHE A 53 11.83 -1.37 -15.15
N LYS A 54 11.84 -2.71 -15.20
CA LYS A 54 12.29 -3.57 -14.11
C LYS A 54 13.11 -4.70 -14.60
N VAL A 55 14.23 -4.85 -13.94
CA VAL A 55 15.12 -5.99 -14.14
C VAL A 55 14.77 -7.09 -13.14
N HIS A 56 14.39 -6.73 -11.93
CA HIS A 56 14.08 -7.67 -10.85
C HIS A 56 12.78 -7.32 -10.12
N LEU A 57 12.02 -8.34 -9.67
CA LEU A 57 10.77 -8.19 -8.92
C LEU A 57 10.94 -7.53 -7.55
N GLU A 58 12.18 -7.46 -7.04
CA GLU A 58 12.54 -6.88 -5.75
C GLU A 58 12.95 -5.41 -5.85
N ASP A 59 13.05 -4.88 -7.07
CA ASP A 59 13.44 -3.49 -7.26
C ASP A 59 12.37 -2.54 -6.69
N VAL A 60 12.84 -1.46 -6.08
CA VAL A 60 12.01 -0.34 -5.61
C VAL A 60 11.19 0.19 -6.78
N CYS A 61 9.86 0.12 -6.67
CA CYS A 61 9.04 0.34 -7.82
C CYS A 61 7.55 0.37 -7.52
N THR A 62 6.90 1.39 -8.03
CA THR A 62 5.46 1.62 -7.92
C THR A 62 4.62 0.46 -8.44
N ARG A 63 4.95 -0.10 -9.60
CA ARG A 63 4.27 -1.27 -10.17
C ARG A 63 4.19 -2.42 -9.17
N THR A 64 5.34 -2.80 -8.61
CA THR A 64 5.43 -3.92 -7.64
C THR A 64 4.72 -3.59 -6.34
N THR A 65 4.82 -2.35 -5.87
CA THR A 65 4.16 -1.90 -4.64
C THR A 65 2.65 -1.95 -4.79
N LEU A 66 2.07 -1.39 -5.86
CA LEU A 66 0.63 -1.45 -6.14
C LEU A 66 0.14 -2.89 -6.30
N TRP A 67 0.87 -3.72 -7.05
CA TRP A 67 0.54 -5.12 -7.20
C TRP A 67 0.49 -5.84 -5.84
N ASN A 68 1.55 -5.71 -5.03
CA ASN A 68 1.59 -6.31 -3.70
C ASN A 68 0.45 -5.81 -2.82
N THR A 69 0.16 -4.50 -2.83
CA THR A 69 -0.92 -3.90 -2.04
C THR A 69 -2.27 -4.51 -2.41
N ILE A 70 -2.58 -4.63 -3.70
CA ILE A 70 -3.86 -5.16 -4.17
C ILE A 70 -3.98 -6.66 -3.89
N PHE A 71 -2.97 -7.46 -4.25
CA PHE A 71 -3.10 -8.93 -4.18
C PHE A 71 -2.71 -9.55 -2.83
N ARG A 72 -2.02 -8.81 -1.96
CA ARG A 72 -1.76 -9.22 -0.56
C ARG A 72 -2.77 -8.67 0.44
N ARG A 73 -3.80 -7.94 0.00
CA ARG A 73 -4.86 -7.40 0.87
C ARG A 73 -5.52 -8.45 1.76
N GLY A 74 -5.57 -9.71 1.31
CA GLY A 74 -6.13 -10.82 2.09
C GLY A 74 -5.38 -11.16 3.38
N LEU A 75 -4.19 -10.60 3.61
CA LEU A 75 -3.45 -10.70 4.87
C LEU A 75 -3.98 -9.73 5.93
N ASP A 76 -4.61 -8.65 5.50
CA ASP A 76 -5.13 -7.61 6.39
C ASP A 76 -6.15 -8.15 7.38
N GLY A 77 -5.96 -7.81 8.65
CA GLY A 77 -6.80 -8.24 9.76
C GLY A 77 -6.75 -9.75 10.07
N ARG A 78 -5.95 -10.54 9.33
CA ARG A 78 -5.77 -12.00 9.55
C ARG A 78 -4.40 -12.35 10.09
N ALA A 79 -3.37 -11.79 9.48
CA ALA A 79 -1.98 -12.01 9.88
C ALA A 79 -1.44 -10.82 10.67
N PHE A 80 -1.77 -9.63 10.24
CA PHE A 80 -1.41 -8.32 10.78
C PHE A 80 -2.27 -7.26 10.06
N ALA A 81 -2.14 -5.98 10.43
CA ALA A 81 -2.66 -4.88 9.64
C ALA A 81 -1.66 -4.52 8.52
N ASN A 82 -2.14 -4.41 7.28
CA ASN A 82 -1.30 -4.19 6.12
C ASN A 82 -0.76 -2.77 6.05
N ASP A 83 0.56 -2.64 5.91
CA ASP A 83 1.26 -1.41 5.54
C ASP A 83 1.64 -1.47 4.06
N PRO A 84 0.97 -0.68 3.18
CA PRO A 84 1.26 -0.66 1.75
C PRO A 84 2.46 0.23 1.37
N ASP A 85 3.14 0.85 2.31
CA ASP A 85 4.09 1.94 2.18
C ASP A 85 3.44 3.33 2.10
N VAL A 86 4.27 4.37 2.07
CA VAL A 86 3.86 5.76 1.99
C VAL A 86 3.25 6.09 0.63
N PHE A 87 2.40 7.10 0.58
CA PHE A 87 2.03 7.78 -0.66
C PHE A 87 2.53 9.24 -0.65
N PHE A 88 2.48 9.91 -1.78
CA PHE A 88 2.98 11.27 -1.97
C PHE A 88 1.93 12.16 -2.62
N LEU A 89 1.81 13.40 -2.13
CA LEU A 89 1.05 14.46 -2.78
C LEU A 89 1.95 15.64 -3.22
N ARG A 90 3.21 15.69 -2.73
CA ARG A 90 4.19 16.73 -3.11
C ARG A 90 4.60 16.59 -4.58
N ASP A 91 5.14 17.68 -5.16
CA ASP A 91 5.75 17.67 -6.49
C ASP A 91 7.29 17.58 -6.43
N ILE A 92 7.89 18.03 -5.33
CA ILE A 92 9.34 18.07 -5.18
C ILE A 92 9.91 16.67 -5.05
N ASN A 93 10.86 16.33 -5.93
CA ASN A 93 11.55 15.03 -5.98
C ASN A 93 10.61 13.82 -6.18
N ILE A 94 9.47 14.03 -6.81
CA ILE A 94 8.52 12.97 -7.19
C ILE A 94 8.19 13.12 -8.67
N GLY A 95 8.43 12.05 -9.44
CA GLY A 95 8.15 11.99 -10.87
C GLY A 95 6.72 11.54 -11.21
N TYR A 96 5.77 11.61 -10.25
CA TYR A 96 4.37 11.27 -10.48
C TYR A 96 3.59 12.50 -10.94
N ASN A 97 2.72 12.31 -11.92
CA ASN A 97 1.67 13.29 -12.20
C ASN A 97 0.58 13.23 -11.11
N TRP A 98 -0.38 14.16 -11.18
CA TRP A 98 -1.41 14.29 -10.16
C TRP A 98 -2.33 13.06 -10.09
N GLU A 99 -2.73 12.50 -11.24
CA GLU A 99 -3.55 11.29 -11.31
C GLU A 99 -2.85 10.10 -10.64
N GLN A 100 -1.56 9.90 -10.91
CA GLN A 100 -0.76 8.84 -10.31
C GLN A 100 -0.63 8.96 -8.79
N LYS A 101 -0.53 10.19 -8.26
CA LYS A 101 -0.53 10.45 -6.80
C LYS A 101 -1.87 10.07 -6.17
N LEU A 102 -2.97 10.48 -6.80
CA LEU A 102 -4.32 10.13 -6.36
C LEU A 102 -4.58 8.64 -6.44
N LEU A 103 -4.18 8.00 -7.54
CA LEU A 103 -4.27 6.56 -7.73
C LEU A 103 -3.57 5.80 -6.61
N HIS A 104 -2.33 6.17 -6.32
CA HIS A 104 -1.55 5.52 -5.29
C HIS A 104 -2.18 5.66 -3.90
N GLY A 105 -2.55 6.89 -3.51
CA GLY A 105 -3.25 7.13 -2.25
C GLY A 105 -4.58 6.38 -2.15
N LYS A 106 -5.35 6.30 -3.26
CA LYS A 106 -6.62 5.56 -3.29
C LYS A 106 -6.42 4.05 -3.13
N VAL A 107 -5.45 3.45 -3.84
CA VAL A 107 -5.15 2.01 -3.69
C VAL A 107 -4.70 1.70 -2.26
N ASN A 108 -3.85 2.55 -1.67
CA ASN A 108 -3.42 2.37 -0.28
C ASN A 108 -4.61 2.48 0.70
N SER A 109 -5.55 3.40 0.47
CA SER A 109 -6.74 3.56 1.31
C SER A 109 -7.70 2.36 1.20
N VAL A 110 -7.87 1.80 -0.01
CA VAL A 110 -8.83 0.71 -0.26
C VAL A 110 -8.28 -0.66 0.17
N CYS A 111 -6.98 -0.90 -0.03
CA CYS A 111 -6.36 -2.22 0.13
C CYS A 111 -5.40 -2.34 1.31
N GLY A 112 -4.96 -1.21 1.89
CA GLY A 112 -4.15 -1.16 3.10
C GLY A 112 -4.99 -0.97 4.35
N ASN A 113 -4.34 -0.99 5.51
CA ASN A 113 -4.98 -0.71 6.80
C ASN A 113 -4.37 0.54 7.44
N VAL A 114 -3.07 0.68 7.35
CA VAL A 114 -2.37 1.87 7.83
C VAL A 114 -1.97 2.75 6.65
N LEU A 115 -2.17 4.06 6.79
CA LEU A 115 -1.78 5.03 5.78
C LEU A 115 -0.62 5.89 6.28
N PHE A 116 0.42 5.96 5.46
CA PHE A 116 1.55 6.86 5.68
C PHE A 116 1.70 7.82 4.51
N VAL A 117 1.94 9.09 4.81
CA VAL A 117 2.33 10.12 3.84
C VAL A 117 3.76 10.55 4.12
N SER A 118 4.59 10.63 3.07
CA SER A 118 5.98 11.04 3.21
C SER A 118 6.20 12.45 2.63
N ASP A 119 5.39 13.39 3.11
CA ASP A 119 5.39 14.77 2.67
C ASP A 119 5.44 15.72 3.88
N ASN A 120 5.93 16.94 3.67
CA ASN A 120 5.73 18.03 4.60
C ASN A 120 4.38 18.71 4.32
N ALA A 121 3.35 18.37 5.09
CA ALA A 121 2.01 18.93 4.91
C ALA A 121 1.94 20.46 5.08
N GLY A 122 2.97 21.06 5.71
CA GLY A 122 3.09 22.51 5.81
C GLY A 122 3.36 23.22 4.48
N ASP A 123 3.79 22.48 3.44
CA ASP A 123 4.07 22.99 2.11
C ASP A 123 2.87 22.83 1.16
N PHE A 124 1.75 22.27 1.65
CA PHE A 124 0.57 21.99 0.83
C PHE A 124 -0.32 23.22 0.68
N ASP A 125 -0.85 23.39 -0.53
CA ASP A 125 -2.00 24.25 -0.78
C ASP A 125 -3.31 23.63 -0.25
N ASP A 126 -4.38 24.41 -0.23
CA ASP A 126 -5.67 23.99 0.31
C ASP A 126 -6.20 22.75 -0.43
N SER A 127 -5.97 22.62 -1.74
CA SER A 127 -6.45 21.49 -2.53
C SER A 127 -5.76 20.17 -2.13
N ARG A 128 -4.46 20.20 -1.87
CA ARG A 128 -3.72 19.03 -1.37
C ARG A 128 -4.10 18.68 0.06
N ILE A 129 -4.34 19.68 0.88
CA ILE A 129 -4.83 19.47 2.25
C ILE A 129 -6.20 18.80 2.24
N ASP A 130 -7.09 19.17 1.35
CA ASP A 130 -8.42 18.56 1.25
C ASP A 130 -8.33 17.10 0.77
N VAL A 131 -7.47 16.79 -0.20
CA VAL A 131 -7.18 15.42 -0.63
C VAL A 131 -6.57 14.60 0.50
N LEU A 132 -5.60 15.16 1.22
CA LEU A 132 -4.98 14.50 2.38
C LEU A 132 -6.03 14.15 3.43
N LYS A 133 -6.87 15.12 3.81
CA LYS A 133 -7.97 14.91 4.75
C LYS A 133 -8.94 13.83 4.26
N ASP A 134 -9.24 13.79 2.96
CA ASP A 134 -10.15 12.81 2.39
C ASP A 134 -9.59 11.39 2.48
N PHE A 135 -8.31 11.17 2.19
CA PHE A 135 -7.67 9.87 2.37
C PHE A 135 -7.63 9.41 3.82
N PHE A 136 -7.45 10.31 4.78
CA PHE A 136 -7.44 9.99 6.21
C PHE A 136 -8.82 9.96 6.87
N LYS A 137 -9.92 10.23 6.14
CA LYS A 137 -11.26 10.01 6.67
C LYS A 137 -11.49 8.51 6.94
N ASN A 138 -12.17 8.23 8.04
CA ASN A 138 -12.62 6.88 8.32
C ASN A 138 -13.74 6.50 7.32
N LYS A 139 -13.39 5.71 6.32
CA LYS A 139 -14.27 5.19 5.28
C LYS A 139 -14.35 3.67 5.42
N ASP A 140 -15.54 3.11 5.25
CA ASP A 140 -15.71 1.67 5.21
C ASP A 140 -15.42 1.16 3.80
N TYR A 141 -14.26 0.51 3.65
CA TYR A 141 -13.84 -0.12 2.40
C TYR A 141 -13.97 -1.64 2.45
N LYS A 142 -14.55 -2.21 1.43
CA LYS A 142 -14.58 -3.65 1.23
C LYS A 142 -14.22 -3.98 -0.21
N VAL A 143 -13.10 -4.65 -0.42
CA VAL A 143 -12.73 -5.15 -1.74
C VAL A 143 -13.52 -6.41 -2.04
N ASN A 144 -14.29 -6.38 -3.12
CA ASN A 144 -15.10 -7.49 -3.59
C ASN A 144 -14.34 -8.39 -4.56
N PHE A 145 -13.55 -7.78 -5.46
CA PHE A 145 -12.83 -8.50 -6.49
C PHE A 145 -11.59 -7.74 -6.98
N ALA A 146 -10.57 -8.46 -7.42
CA ALA A 146 -9.42 -7.89 -8.12
C ALA A 146 -8.84 -8.92 -9.08
N GLU A 147 -8.60 -8.51 -10.32
CA GLU A 147 -8.00 -9.35 -11.35
C GLU A 147 -7.13 -8.54 -12.30
N PHE A 148 -6.26 -9.22 -13.03
CA PHE A 148 -5.63 -8.68 -14.21
C PHE A 148 -6.58 -8.82 -15.40
N GLU A 149 -6.96 -7.70 -16.03
CA GLU A 149 -7.69 -7.72 -17.32
C GLU A 149 -6.73 -8.03 -18.49
N ASN A 150 -5.45 -7.69 -18.31
CA ASN A 150 -4.31 -8.05 -19.19
C ASN A 150 -3.00 -7.91 -18.39
N ASP A 151 -1.84 -8.01 -19.04
CA ASP A 151 -0.52 -8.03 -18.38
C ASP A 151 -0.23 -6.80 -17.50
N ASP A 152 -0.85 -5.66 -17.81
CA ASP A 152 -0.57 -4.39 -17.14
C ASP A 152 -1.78 -3.74 -16.48
N VAL A 153 -2.99 -4.15 -16.85
CA VAL A 153 -4.23 -3.53 -16.34
C VAL A 153 -4.86 -4.38 -15.26
N ILE A 154 -5.06 -3.78 -14.09
CA ILE A 154 -5.82 -4.37 -12.98
C ILE A 154 -7.20 -3.71 -12.91
N ARG A 155 -8.22 -4.54 -12.73
CA ARG A 155 -9.55 -4.16 -12.28
C ARG A 155 -9.68 -4.47 -10.80
N LEU A 156 -10.13 -3.48 -10.02
CA LEU A 156 -10.39 -3.56 -8.59
C LEU A 156 -11.81 -3.12 -8.32
N ASP A 157 -12.68 -4.06 -7.95
CA ASP A 157 -14.06 -3.78 -7.54
C ASP A 157 -14.15 -3.74 -6.02
N PHE A 158 -14.70 -2.66 -5.48
CA PHE A 158 -14.82 -2.45 -4.05
C PHE A 158 -16.08 -1.65 -3.71
N THR A 159 -16.50 -1.70 -2.45
CA THR A 159 -17.49 -0.77 -1.90
C THR A 159 -16.80 0.26 -1.04
N GLU A 160 -17.29 1.50 -1.08
CA GLU A 160 -16.93 2.59 -0.19
C GLU A 160 -18.19 3.11 0.47
N ASN A 161 -18.30 2.94 1.78
CA ASN A 161 -19.50 3.30 2.56
C ASN A 161 -20.78 2.70 1.96
N GLY A 162 -20.71 1.45 1.48
CA GLY A 162 -21.84 0.72 0.87
C GLY A 162 -22.13 1.05 -0.60
N VAL A 163 -21.36 1.92 -1.24
CA VAL A 163 -21.48 2.26 -2.68
C VAL A 163 -20.46 1.46 -3.47
N ASP A 164 -20.92 0.74 -4.49
CA ASP A 164 -20.05 -0.03 -5.38
C ASP A 164 -19.26 0.88 -6.31
N LYS A 165 -17.97 0.62 -6.41
CA LYS A 165 -17.01 1.34 -7.26
C LYS A 165 -16.10 0.36 -7.98
N THR A 166 -15.66 0.72 -9.19
CA THR A 166 -14.66 -0.02 -9.97
C THR A 166 -13.51 0.90 -10.33
N LEU A 167 -12.31 0.55 -9.86
CA LEU A 167 -11.07 1.20 -10.26
C LEU A 167 -10.35 0.31 -11.28
N ARG A 168 -10.03 0.89 -12.43
CA ARG A 168 -9.10 0.31 -13.41
C ARG A 168 -7.82 1.10 -13.43
N LEU A 169 -6.71 0.40 -13.37
CA LEU A 169 -5.39 1.03 -13.33
C LEU A 169 -4.42 0.27 -14.22
N ASN A 170 -3.61 1.00 -14.97
CA ASN A 170 -2.49 0.46 -15.71
C ASN A 170 -1.22 0.59 -14.86
N LEU A 171 -0.60 -0.53 -14.55
CA LEU A 171 0.58 -0.58 -13.68
C LEU A 171 1.82 0.06 -14.31
N ASP A 172 1.93 0.03 -15.64
CA ASP A 172 3.08 0.58 -16.35
C ASP A 172 2.98 2.09 -16.57
N SER A 173 1.83 2.57 -17.04
CA SER A 173 1.64 4.00 -17.31
C SER A 173 1.13 4.80 -16.12
N GLY A 174 0.47 4.14 -15.17
CA GLY A 174 -0.24 4.80 -14.08
C GLY A 174 -1.54 5.49 -14.52
N GLU A 175 -1.99 5.27 -15.75
CA GLU A 175 -3.31 5.72 -16.20
C GLU A 175 -4.42 4.95 -15.48
N SER A 176 -5.49 5.65 -15.14
CA SER A 176 -6.59 5.06 -14.38
C SER A 176 -7.87 5.87 -14.51
N ASN A 177 -8.96 5.33 -14.00
CA ASN A 177 -10.18 6.08 -13.79
C ASN A 177 -10.33 6.56 -12.33
N VAL A 178 -9.22 6.90 -11.66
CA VAL A 178 -9.23 7.25 -10.23
C VAL A 178 -10.17 8.42 -9.92
N PHE A 179 -10.31 9.38 -10.82
CA PHE A 179 -11.21 10.53 -10.64
C PHE A 179 -12.70 10.13 -10.53
N ASP A 180 -13.10 8.99 -11.10
CA ASP A 180 -14.47 8.49 -11.02
C ASP A 180 -14.77 7.83 -9.66
N VAL A 181 -13.74 7.53 -8.87
CA VAL A 181 -13.85 6.75 -7.62
C VAL A 181 -13.33 7.46 -6.37
N LEU A 182 -12.91 8.73 -6.51
CA LEU A 182 -12.51 9.57 -5.38
C LEU A 182 -13.66 9.97 -4.49
#